data_db645e29fd2ec01bd13ae1cc2ad84df8
#
_entry.id   db645e29fd2ec01bd13ae1cc2ad84df8
#
_cell.length_a   1.000
_cell.length_b   1.000
_cell.length_c   1.000
_cell.angle_alpha   90.00
_cell.angle_beta   90.00
_cell.angle_gamma   90.00
#
_symmetry.space_group_name_H-M   'P 1'
#
loop_
_entity.id
_entity.type
_entity.pdbx_description
1 polymer ?
#
loop_
_entity_poly.entity_id
_entity_poly.type
_entity_poly.pdbx_seq_one_letter_code
_entity_poly.pdbx_strand_id
1 'polypeptide(L)'
;MRACIRGFLTIVVFTFVASPAVGQDAKAVEVIPFVALGSVGTSPVGVAIVFPVTSTLSIETEVGYRRDEGRIHALNSSASLLWDLPRIGRVTPYLAAGAGLAQYGAPVFSPNGYPIATQLGMSVTVNAGGGLKTRIDEKVDLRTDARWFKSFGRYGSEHVRVAQGVAFDVGKR
;
A
#
# COMPACT_ATOMS: atom_id res chain seq x y z
N MET A 1 35.26 1.44 -21.34
CA MET A 1 34.15 2.39 -21.50
C MET A 1 33.07 2.05 -20.50
N ARG A 2 32.90 2.87 -19.45
CA ARG A 2 31.92 2.64 -18.38
C ARG A 2 30.63 3.37 -18.75
N ALA A 3 29.61 2.65 -19.19
CA ALA A 3 28.28 3.19 -19.41
C ALA A 3 27.54 3.26 -18.07
N CYS A 4 27.38 4.48 -17.58
CA CYS A 4 26.59 4.80 -16.39
C CYS A 4 25.09 4.72 -16.76
N ILE A 5 24.41 3.63 -16.43
CA ILE A 5 22.96 3.52 -16.55
C ILE A 5 22.35 4.25 -15.34
N ARG A 6 22.01 5.51 -15.53
CA ARG A 6 21.15 6.26 -14.61
C ARG A 6 19.71 5.77 -14.81
N GLY A 7 19.27 4.87 -13.94
CA GLY A 7 17.85 4.50 -13.84
C GLY A 7 17.06 5.71 -13.35
N PHE A 8 16.25 6.30 -14.22
CA PHE A 8 15.27 7.32 -13.85
C PHE A 8 14.16 6.63 -13.04
N LEU A 9 14.17 6.80 -11.72
CA LEU A 9 13.07 6.46 -10.85
C LEU A 9 12.01 7.55 -11.02
N THR A 10 11.06 7.37 -11.93
CA THR A 10 9.91 8.26 -12.08
C THR A 10 8.93 7.96 -10.96
N ILE A 11 9.02 8.71 -9.87
CA ILE A 11 8.01 8.73 -8.82
C ILE A 11 6.84 9.55 -9.35
N VAL A 12 5.78 8.89 -9.79
CA VAL A 12 4.51 9.55 -10.11
C VAL A 12 3.81 9.85 -8.77
N VAL A 13 4.04 11.05 -8.25
CA VAL A 13 3.31 11.56 -7.11
C VAL A 13 1.97 12.08 -7.65
N PHE A 14 0.90 11.31 -7.44
CA PHE A 14 -0.45 11.80 -7.62
C PHE A 14 -0.77 12.77 -6.48
N THR A 15 -0.55 14.06 -6.70
CA THR A 15 -1.05 15.12 -5.83
C THR A 15 -2.57 15.26 -6.09
N PHE A 16 -3.35 14.51 -5.35
CA PHE A 16 -4.76 14.81 -5.19
C PHE A 16 -4.85 16.02 -4.26
N VAL A 17 -5.05 17.20 -4.81
CA VAL A 17 -5.51 18.37 -4.06
C VAL A 17 -7.01 18.15 -3.82
N ALA A 18 -7.34 17.34 -2.81
CA ALA A 18 -8.68 17.31 -2.27
C ALA A 18 -8.85 18.58 -1.43
N SER A 19 -9.58 19.57 -1.95
CA SER A 19 -10.09 20.65 -1.11
C SER A 19 -10.97 20.02 -0.04
N PRO A 20 -10.67 20.18 1.26
CA PRO A 20 -11.51 19.62 2.29
C PRO A 20 -12.87 20.35 2.27
N ALA A 21 -13.93 19.62 1.95
CA ALA A 21 -15.27 20.04 2.34
C ALA A 21 -15.32 19.91 3.86
N VAL A 22 -15.05 21.02 4.54
CA VAL A 22 -14.96 21.08 6.01
C VAL A 22 -16.37 20.91 6.59
N GLY A 23 -16.76 19.68 6.89
CA GLY A 23 -17.78 19.36 7.87
C GLY A 23 -17.13 19.36 9.26
N GLN A 24 -17.82 19.87 10.25
CA GLN A 24 -17.33 20.19 11.61
C GLN A 24 -16.81 19.01 12.48
N ASP A 25 -16.71 17.77 11.93
CA ASP A 25 -16.15 16.58 12.59
C ASP A 25 -15.14 15.83 11.70
N ALA A 26 -14.31 16.56 10.96
CA ALA A 26 -13.33 15.95 10.10
C ALA A 26 -12.28 15.18 10.92
N LYS A 27 -12.25 13.85 10.79
CA LYS A 27 -11.15 13.01 11.28
C LYS A 27 -9.82 13.57 10.77
N ALA A 28 -8.75 13.39 11.54
CA ALA A 28 -7.41 13.77 11.11
C ALA A 28 -6.95 12.87 9.95
N VAL A 29 -6.02 13.37 9.13
CA VAL A 29 -5.28 12.55 8.16
C VAL A 29 -4.42 11.57 8.93
N GLU A 30 -4.43 10.29 8.54
CA GLU A 30 -3.63 9.25 9.19
C GLU A 30 -2.42 8.92 8.29
N VAL A 31 -1.23 8.80 8.88
CA VAL A 31 -0.02 8.25 8.23
C VAL A 31 0.32 6.93 8.89
N ILE A 32 0.48 5.89 8.10
CA ILE A 32 0.55 4.50 8.58
C ILE A 32 1.76 3.79 7.96
N PRO A 33 2.94 3.82 8.59
CA PRO A 33 3.98 2.86 8.29
C PRO A 33 3.51 1.46 8.66
N PHE A 34 3.75 0.47 7.79
CA PHE A 34 3.34 -0.90 8.02
C PHE A 34 4.39 -1.92 7.58
N VAL A 35 4.30 -3.08 8.19
CA VAL A 35 4.95 -4.32 7.75
C VAL A 35 3.87 -5.34 7.45
N ALA A 36 4.12 -6.22 6.49
CA ALA A 36 3.12 -7.21 6.14
C ALA A 36 3.75 -8.59 5.92
N LEU A 37 2.91 -9.62 6.07
CA LEU A 37 3.18 -10.98 5.67
C LEU A 37 2.31 -11.30 4.46
N GLY A 38 2.88 -11.92 3.45
CA GLY A 38 2.16 -12.34 2.25
C GLY A 38 2.31 -13.82 2.01
N SER A 39 1.40 -14.39 1.23
CA SER A 39 1.51 -15.79 0.80
C SER A 39 2.65 -16.03 -0.18
N VAL A 40 3.29 -14.98 -0.70
CA VAL A 40 4.38 -15.05 -1.68
C VAL A 40 5.49 -14.06 -1.29
N GLY A 41 6.70 -14.57 -1.09
CA GLY A 41 7.93 -13.78 -0.93
C GLY A 41 8.17 -13.21 0.47
N THR A 42 9.19 -12.36 0.57
CA THR A 42 9.58 -11.67 1.80
C THR A 42 8.53 -10.64 2.23
N SER A 43 8.50 -10.36 3.53
CA SER A 43 7.56 -9.41 4.14
C SER A 43 7.63 -8.04 3.46
N PRO A 44 6.55 -7.58 2.82
CA PRO A 44 6.51 -6.23 2.28
C PRO A 44 6.50 -5.19 3.40
N VAL A 45 7.14 -4.06 3.14
CA VAL A 45 7.10 -2.87 3.98
C VAL A 45 6.53 -1.71 3.19
N GLY A 46 5.85 -0.79 3.85
CA GLY A 46 5.25 0.33 3.14
C GLY A 46 4.73 1.44 4.04
N VAL A 47 4.11 2.40 3.38
CA VAL A 47 3.43 3.52 4.02
C VAL A 47 2.07 3.70 3.34
N ALA A 48 1.03 3.90 4.15
CA ALA A 48 -0.27 4.33 3.70
C ALA A 48 -0.61 5.71 4.29
N ILE A 49 -1.38 6.49 3.53
CA ILE A 49 -1.94 7.76 3.97
C ILE A 49 -3.45 7.67 3.80
N VAL A 50 -4.19 7.95 4.85
CA VAL A 50 -5.65 7.91 4.87
C VAL A 50 -6.20 9.32 4.96
N PHE A 51 -7.02 9.68 3.99
CA PHE A 51 -7.73 10.96 3.90
C PHE A 51 -9.20 10.73 4.25
N PRO A 52 -9.72 11.25 5.35
CA PRO A 52 -11.13 11.13 5.68
C PRO A 52 -11.97 11.95 4.70
N VAL A 53 -13.04 11.34 4.17
CA VAL A 53 -14.01 11.99 3.27
C VAL A 53 -15.30 12.30 4.03
N THR A 54 -15.74 11.36 4.87
CA THR A 54 -16.87 11.50 5.79
C THR A 54 -16.52 10.94 7.17
N SER A 55 -17.46 10.92 8.09
CA SER A 55 -17.27 10.26 9.39
C SER A 55 -17.00 8.74 9.30
N THR A 56 -17.44 8.09 8.21
CA THR A 56 -17.31 6.64 8.02
C THR A 56 -16.52 6.24 6.78
N LEU A 57 -16.35 7.15 5.81
CA LEU A 57 -15.64 6.87 4.57
C LEU A 57 -14.32 7.62 4.51
N SER A 58 -13.28 6.94 4.05
CA SER A 58 -11.95 7.50 3.83
C SER A 58 -11.34 6.97 2.53
N ILE A 59 -10.43 7.75 1.95
CA ILE A 59 -9.59 7.30 0.82
C ILE A 59 -8.20 7.03 1.37
N GLU A 60 -7.69 5.85 1.10
CA GLU A 60 -6.33 5.45 1.41
C GLU A 60 -5.48 5.42 0.16
N THR A 61 -4.29 5.98 0.23
CA THR A 61 -3.22 5.78 -0.75
C THR A 61 -2.11 4.99 -0.08
N GLU A 62 -1.60 3.98 -0.76
CA GLU A 62 -0.57 3.08 -0.22
C GLU A 62 0.57 2.91 -1.22
N VAL A 63 1.80 2.90 -0.71
CA VAL A 63 2.99 2.47 -1.45
C VAL A 63 3.70 1.41 -0.63
N GLY A 64 3.91 0.24 -1.22
CA GLY A 64 4.56 -0.89 -0.59
C GLY A 64 5.68 -1.44 -1.47
N TYR A 65 6.76 -1.83 -0.84
CA TYR A 65 7.92 -2.45 -1.48
C TYR A 65 8.10 -3.88 -0.98
N ARG A 66 8.35 -4.81 -1.91
CA ARG A 66 8.62 -6.22 -1.64
C ARG A 66 9.85 -6.66 -2.43
N ARG A 67 10.65 -7.52 -1.80
CA ARG A 67 11.76 -8.19 -2.43
C ARG A 67 11.55 -9.70 -2.33
N ASP A 68 11.54 -10.39 -3.44
CA ASP A 68 11.45 -11.86 -3.49
C ASP A 68 12.85 -12.50 -3.51
N GLU A 69 12.94 -13.76 -3.08
CA GLU A 69 14.20 -14.52 -3.00
C GLU A 69 14.92 -14.66 -4.36
N GLY A 70 14.19 -14.59 -5.46
CA GLY A 70 14.72 -14.58 -6.83
C GLY A 70 15.30 -13.23 -7.29
N ARG A 71 15.58 -12.30 -6.39
CA ARG A 71 16.01 -10.91 -6.69
C ARG A 71 14.98 -10.08 -7.46
N ILE A 72 13.72 -10.52 -7.48
CA ILE A 72 12.63 -9.75 -8.05
C ILE A 72 12.25 -8.66 -7.04
N HIS A 73 12.19 -7.43 -7.50
CA HIS A 73 11.72 -6.29 -6.73
C HIS A 73 10.30 -5.94 -7.20
N ALA A 74 9.39 -5.73 -6.27
CA ALA A 74 8.04 -5.28 -6.59
C ALA A 74 7.72 -4.00 -5.80
N LEU A 75 7.28 -2.98 -6.52
CA LEU A 75 6.72 -1.75 -5.97
C LEU A 75 5.23 -1.76 -6.26
N ASN A 76 4.42 -1.71 -5.21
CA ASN A 76 2.96 -1.63 -5.33
C ASN A 76 2.52 -0.23 -4.93
N SER A 77 1.68 0.38 -5.74
CA SER A 77 0.96 1.61 -5.39
C SER A 77 -0.53 1.38 -5.57
N SER A 78 -1.34 1.76 -4.60
CA SER A 78 -2.79 1.58 -4.68
C SER A 78 -3.55 2.73 -4.06
N ALA A 79 -4.79 2.91 -4.52
CA ALA A 79 -5.80 3.74 -3.88
C ALA A 79 -6.99 2.85 -3.51
N SER A 80 -7.47 2.98 -2.29
CA SER A 80 -8.56 2.17 -1.75
C SER A 80 -9.58 3.05 -1.02
N LEU A 81 -10.85 2.69 -1.15
CA LEU A 81 -11.91 3.22 -0.31
C LEU A 81 -11.96 2.40 0.98
N LEU A 82 -11.98 3.08 2.11
CA LEU A 82 -12.15 2.49 3.43
C LEU A 82 -13.53 2.85 3.96
N TRP A 83 -14.24 1.87 4.46
CA TRP A 83 -15.53 2.06 5.14
C TRP A 83 -15.43 1.58 6.57
N ASP A 84 -15.37 2.54 7.51
CA ASP A 84 -15.35 2.26 8.95
C ASP A 84 -16.74 1.81 9.40
N LEU A 85 -16.79 0.67 10.07
CA LEU A 85 -17.99 0.08 10.68
C LEU A 85 -18.18 0.64 12.10
N PRO A 86 -19.35 0.39 12.73
CA PRO A 86 -19.60 0.84 14.10
C PRO A 86 -18.50 0.39 15.06
N ARG A 87 -18.05 1.32 15.88
CA ARG A 87 -17.00 1.10 16.87
C ARG A 87 -17.47 0.21 18.01
N ILE A 88 -16.65 -0.76 18.41
CA ILE A 88 -16.90 -1.69 19.51
C ILE A 88 -15.81 -1.46 20.57
N GLY A 89 -16.12 -0.73 21.62
CA GLY A 89 -15.13 -0.36 22.63
C GLY A 89 -14.00 0.50 22.06
N ARG A 90 -12.76 -0.03 22.06
CA ARG A 90 -11.58 0.65 21.49
C ARG A 90 -11.27 0.23 20.06
N VAL A 91 -12.06 -0.67 19.49
CA VAL A 91 -11.81 -1.27 18.18
C VAL A 91 -12.81 -0.72 17.17
N THR A 92 -12.33 -0.28 16.01
CA THR A 92 -13.13 0.11 14.86
C THR A 92 -12.83 -0.86 13.71
N PRO A 93 -13.73 -1.81 13.40
CA PRO A 93 -13.61 -2.62 12.20
C PRO A 93 -13.78 -1.76 10.94
N TYR A 94 -13.17 -2.16 9.82
CA TYR A 94 -13.39 -1.50 8.54
C TYR A 94 -13.30 -2.49 7.39
N LEU A 95 -13.92 -2.12 6.27
CA LEU A 95 -13.77 -2.78 4.98
C LEU A 95 -12.93 -1.91 4.05
N ALA A 96 -12.24 -2.53 3.11
CA ALA A 96 -11.40 -1.86 2.14
C ALA A 96 -11.57 -2.49 0.76
N ALA A 97 -11.66 -1.65 -0.27
CA ALA A 97 -11.62 -2.08 -1.67
C ALA A 97 -10.92 -1.02 -2.51
N GLY A 98 -10.10 -1.45 -3.47
CA GLY A 98 -9.33 -0.51 -4.26
C GLY A 98 -8.68 -1.10 -5.49
N ALA A 99 -7.93 -0.24 -6.18
CA ALA A 99 -7.16 -0.58 -7.35
C ALA A 99 -5.78 0.09 -7.31
N GLY A 100 -4.85 -0.44 -8.09
CA GLY A 100 -3.50 0.07 -8.10
C GLY A 100 -2.64 -0.45 -9.24
N LEU A 101 -1.36 -0.23 -9.11
CA LEU A 101 -0.34 -0.68 -10.04
C LEU A 101 0.74 -1.43 -9.29
N ALA A 102 1.16 -2.55 -9.83
CA ALA A 102 2.34 -3.28 -9.39
C ALA A 102 3.43 -3.19 -10.45
N GLN A 103 4.61 -2.70 -10.07
CA GLN A 103 5.80 -2.66 -10.91
C GLN A 103 6.75 -3.76 -10.45
N TYR A 104 7.23 -4.56 -11.39
CA TYR A 104 8.14 -5.65 -11.14
C TYR A 104 9.46 -5.39 -11.85
N GLY A 105 10.56 -5.66 -11.16
CA GLY A 105 11.90 -5.67 -11.74
C GLY A 105 12.54 -7.03 -11.53
N ALA A 106 12.81 -7.75 -12.63
CA ALA A 106 13.49 -9.04 -12.59
C ALA A 106 14.86 -8.94 -13.29
N PRO A 107 15.95 -9.45 -12.70
CA PRO A 107 17.22 -9.49 -13.36
C PRO A 107 17.21 -10.52 -14.52
N VAL A 108 17.75 -10.14 -15.65
CA VAL A 108 18.02 -11.04 -16.77
C VAL A 108 19.51 -11.44 -16.70
N PHE A 109 19.77 -12.73 -16.69
CA PHE A 109 21.12 -13.27 -16.60
C PHE A 109 21.66 -13.70 -17.96
N SER A 110 22.95 -13.52 -18.19
CA SER A 110 23.68 -14.12 -19.31
C SER A 110 23.79 -15.64 -19.14
N PRO A 111 24.13 -16.40 -20.20
CA PRO A 111 24.39 -17.83 -20.10
C PRO A 111 25.46 -18.21 -19.04
N ASN A 112 26.34 -17.27 -18.71
CA ASN A 112 27.39 -17.43 -17.71
C ASN A 112 26.95 -17.00 -16.29
N GLY A 113 25.66 -16.72 -16.05
CA GLY A 113 25.11 -16.39 -14.74
C GLY A 113 25.32 -14.94 -14.28
N TYR A 114 25.85 -14.05 -15.12
CA TYR A 114 26.00 -12.63 -14.78
C TYR A 114 24.73 -11.83 -15.14
N PRO A 115 24.27 -10.91 -14.27
CA PRO A 115 23.13 -10.06 -14.60
C PRO A 115 23.52 -9.07 -15.70
N ILE A 116 22.79 -9.10 -16.83
CA ILE A 116 23.05 -8.26 -18.02
C ILE A 116 22.01 -7.17 -18.21
N ALA A 117 20.80 -7.35 -17.67
CA ALA A 117 19.72 -6.39 -17.79
C ALA A 117 18.72 -6.56 -16.64
N THR A 118 17.80 -5.61 -16.50
CA THR A 118 16.62 -5.74 -15.66
C THR A 118 15.39 -5.64 -16.54
N GLN A 119 14.57 -6.68 -16.55
CA GLN A 119 13.27 -6.64 -17.21
C GLN A 119 12.26 -5.98 -16.28
N LEU A 120 11.64 -4.90 -16.74
CA LEU A 120 10.58 -4.21 -16.03
C LEU A 120 9.23 -4.68 -16.55
N GLY A 121 8.31 -4.91 -15.62
CA GLY A 121 6.92 -5.25 -15.90
C GLY A 121 5.99 -4.39 -15.06
N MET A 122 4.80 -4.13 -15.58
CA MET A 122 3.74 -3.42 -14.87
C MET A 122 2.43 -4.17 -15.02
N SER A 123 1.66 -4.22 -13.94
CA SER A 123 0.33 -4.85 -13.89
C SER A 123 -0.64 -3.96 -13.16
N VAL A 124 -1.87 -3.92 -13.62
CA VAL A 124 -2.97 -3.34 -12.86
C VAL A 124 -3.37 -4.31 -11.76
N THR A 125 -3.64 -3.80 -10.57
CA THR A 125 -4.07 -4.60 -9.42
C THR A 125 -5.41 -4.13 -8.91
N VAL A 126 -6.18 -5.06 -8.36
CA VAL A 126 -7.34 -4.76 -7.50
C VAL A 126 -7.12 -5.39 -6.14
N ASN A 127 -7.69 -4.79 -5.12
CA ASN A 127 -7.64 -5.34 -3.77
C ASN A 127 -9.00 -5.22 -3.09
N ALA A 128 -9.29 -6.17 -2.20
CA ALA A 128 -10.43 -6.15 -1.32
C ALA A 128 -10.10 -6.84 -0.01
N GLY A 129 -10.69 -6.37 1.08
CA GLY A 129 -10.47 -6.96 2.40
C GLY A 129 -11.01 -6.09 3.51
N GLY A 130 -10.36 -6.14 4.65
CA GLY A 130 -10.75 -5.34 5.80
C GLY A 130 -9.78 -5.49 6.94
N GLY A 131 -10.07 -4.83 8.03
CA GLY A 131 -9.20 -4.84 9.19
C GLY A 131 -9.81 -4.22 10.42
N LEU A 132 -8.95 -4.01 11.39
CA LEU A 132 -9.28 -3.47 12.70
C LEU A 132 -8.34 -2.29 12.99
N LYS A 133 -8.89 -1.18 13.43
CA LYS A 133 -8.17 -0.07 14.06
C LYS A 133 -8.40 -0.15 15.55
N THR A 134 -7.36 -0.30 16.34
CA THR A 134 -7.43 -0.36 17.81
C THR A 134 -6.82 0.89 18.40
N ARG A 135 -7.61 1.71 19.05
CA ARG A 135 -7.18 2.96 19.70
C ARG A 135 -6.23 2.65 20.86
N ILE A 136 -4.98 3.11 20.73
CA ILE A 136 -3.96 3.02 21.79
C ILE A 136 -3.93 4.32 22.59
N ASP A 137 -3.86 5.46 21.89
CA ASP A 137 -3.80 6.78 22.46
C ASP A 137 -4.67 7.76 21.62
N GLU A 138 -4.78 9.02 22.05
CA GLU A 138 -5.60 10.03 21.35
C GLU A 138 -5.20 10.24 19.88
N LYS A 139 -3.92 10.03 19.55
CA LYS A 139 -3.36 10.27 18.22
C LYS A 139 -2.75 9.03 17.58
N VAL A 140 -2.87 7.86 18.22
CA VAL A 140 -2.20 6.64 17.79
C VAL A 140 -3.18 5.47 17.78
N ASP A 141 -3.32 4.84 16.63
CA ASP A 141 -4.07 3.61 16.46
C ASP A 141 -3.14 2.48 16.00
N LEU A 142 -3.31 1.29 16.55
CA LEU A 142 -2.76 0.06 15.97
C LEU A 142 -3.72 -0.40 14.89
N ARG A 143 -3.19 -0.65 13.69
CA ARG A 143 -3.96 -1.12 12.56
C ARG A 143 -3.48 -2.50 12.12
N THR A 144 -4.43 -3.43 11.97
CA THR A 144 -4.21 -4.76 11.40
C THR A 144 -5.20 -4.97 10.29
N ASP A 145 -4.75 -5.38 9.11
CA ASP A 145 -5.64 -5.70 8.00
C ASP A 145 -5.25 -6.99 7.28
N ALA A 146 -6.25 -7.59 6.62
CA ALA A 146 -6.07 -8.70 5.71
C ALA A 146 -6.72 -8.33 4.38
N ARG A 147 -5.97 -8.38 3.27
CA ARG A 147 -6.44 -8.05 1.94
C ARG A 147 -6.03 -9.09 0.93
N TRP A 148 -6.95 -9.41 0.07
CA TRP A 148 -6.74 -10.15 -1.14
C TRP A 148 -6.36 -9.18 -2.27
N PHE A 149 -5.33 -9.53 -3.03
CA PHE A 149 -4.85 -8.79 -4.19
C PHE A 149 -4.90 -9.67 -5.42
N LYS A 150 -5.34 -9.11 -6.53
CA LYS A 150 -5.29 -9.73 -7.85
C LYS A 150 -4.65 -8.77 -8.84
N SER A 151 -3.56 -9.22 -9.46
CA SER A 151 -2.86 -8.51 -10.53
C SER A 151 -3.28 -9.07 -11.87
N PHE A 152 -3.49 -8.19 -12.85
CA PHE A 152 -3.90 -8.54 -14.20
C PHE A 152 -2.75 -8.31 -15.17
N GLY A 153 -2.69 -9.12 -16.24
CA GLY A 153 -1.67 -9.01 -17.29
C GLY A 153 -0.72 -10.20 -17.33
N ARG A 154 0.38 -10.05 -18.06
CA ARG A 154 1.35 -11.14 -18.35
C ARG A 154 1.98 -11.74 -17.08
N TYR A 155 2.08 -10.95 -16.02
CA TYR A 155 2.63 -11.35 -14.72
C TYR A 155 1.53 -11.37 -13.64
N GLY A 156 0.30 -11.71 -14.06
CA GLY A 156 -0.84 -11.78 -13.14
C GLY A 156 -0.56 -12.72 -11.98
N SER A 157 -0.85 -12.26 -10.78
CA SER A 157 -0.72 -13.03 -9.54
C SER A 157 -1.89 -12.76 -8.63
N GLU A 158 -2.16 -13.72 -7.77
CA GLU A 158 -3.20 -13.62 -6.76
C GLU A 158 -2.60 -14.00 -5.42
N HIS A 159 -2.80 -13.16 -4.41
CA HIS A 159 -2.24 -13.41 -3.09
C HIS A 159 -3.05 -12.71 -1.98
N VAL A 160 -2.92 -13.24 -0.78
CA VAL A 160 -3.43 -12.60 0.43
C VAL A 160 -2.26 -11.97 1.18
N ARG A 161 -2.48 -10.77 1.67
CA ARG A 161 -1.55 -10.02 2.52
C ARG A 161 -2.21 -9.76 3.86
N VAL A 162 -1.48 -10.01 4.94
CA VAL A 162 -1.83 -9.56 6.29
C VAL A 162 -0.82 -8.50 6.69
N ALA A 163 -1.28 -7.30 7.00
CA ALA A 163 -0.44 -6.17 7.36
C ALA A 163 -0.71 -5.70 8.79
N GLN A 164 0.33 -5.20 9.44
CA GLN A 164 0.25 -4.53 10.72
C GLN A 164 1.00 -3.22 10.65
N GLY A 165 0.38 -2.14 11.12
CA GLY A 165 0.93 -0.80 11.09
C GLY A 165 0.48 0.02 12.29
N VAL A 166 1.14 1.16 12.47
CA VAL A 166 0.78 2.16 13.47
C VAL A 166 0.29 3.38 12.73
N ALA A 167 -0.96 3.76 12.98
CA ALA A 167 -1.58 4.94 12.41
C ALA A 167 -1.34 6.14 13.32
N PHE A 168 -0.77 7.20 12.76
CA PHE A 168 -0.54 8.47 13.43
C PHE A 168 -1.49 9.52 12.87
N ASP A 169 -2.30 10.11 13.71
CA ASP A 169 -3.15 11.25 13.35
C ASP A 169 -2.29 12.50 13.11
N VAL A 170 -2.28 13.00 11.87
CA VAL A 170 -1.56 14.21 11.47
C VAL A 170 -2.56 15.31 11.12
N GLY A 171 -2.58 16.37 11.91
CA GLY A 171 -3.47 17.51 11.72
C GLY A 171 -4.17 17.91 13.02
N LYS A 172 -4.83 19.06 12.98
CA LYS A 172 -5.67 19.52 14.10
C LYS A 172 -7.03 18.79 14.01
N ARG A 173 -7.48 18.26 15.15
CA ARG A 173 -8.90 17.99 15.38
C ARG A 173 -9.65 19.29 15.51
#